data_a1ad45cd183ea79e4cac708753e037a4
#
_entry.id   a1ad45cd183ea79e4cac708753e037a4
#
_cell.length_a   1.000
_cell.length_b   1.000
_cell.length_c   1.000
_cell.angle_alpha   90.00
_cell.angle_beta   90.00
_cell.angle_gamma   90.00
#
_symmetry.space_group_name_H-M   'P 1'
#
loop_
_entity.id
_entity.type
_entity.pdbx_description
1 polymer ?
#
loop_
_entity_poly.entity_id
_entity_poly.type
_entity_poly.pdbx_seq_one_letter_code
_entity_poly.pdbx_strand_id
1 'polypeptide(L)'
;MKERRSLFGMIFGRKQKEVTKTHLQMLNGYNAQFTTLNENTYDSKVARQCIDRIATHCAKLIPKHIQDSIGHPIKGEINFLLQNQPNPIMTKYDFIYKTISNLYTDSNAFIYIAKDKKGMITGFYPILALNYDLLQDAGNNIYLQFKFINGQTYTIPYLELIHLRLFYNKNDIFGTGNKVLKTDLETAHTASEGIKNAIKTANNLKGILKYTNSMLKEKDIKENKENFVNDFINLENESGIAALDAKAEFQEVNMKPITLDKEQLEQVNYNIFDYFGISEKIVRNNFNSVEWNAFFEGVIEPRAIQMSDAFTNKIFSHKAKKEGHKIVFTANRLQYASLDQKINLLRVILPFGLFTKDMALETLDMPPIGGEEGAKILQSLNNIDSIIANNYQGGKTDGESY
;
A
#
# COMPACT_ATOMS: atom_id res chain seq x y z
N MET A 1 10.15 33.17 -14.14
CA MET A 1 10.00 31.76 -13.65
C MET A 1 8.77 31.17 -14.26
N LYS A 2 8.88 30.15 -15.14
CA LYS A 2 7.73 29.44 -15.66
C LYS A 2 7.18 28.56 -14.53
N GLU A 3 5.97 28.87 -14.08
CA GLU A 3 5.24 28.03 -13.12
C GLU A 3 5.18 26.59 -13.64
N ARG A 4 5.70 25.66 -12.86
CA ARG A 4 5.49 24.23 -13.11
C ARG A 4 4.00 23.95 -12.91
N ARG A 5 3.27 23.81 -14.00
CA ARG A 5 1.86 23.36 -13.95
C ARG A 5 1.82 22.02 -13.24
N SER A 6 1.00 21.93 -12.19
CA SER A 6 0.78 20.65 -11.50
C SER A 6 0.18 19.67 -12.49
N LEU A 7 0.39 18.37 -12.25
CA LEU A 7 -0.16 17.29 -13.04
C LEU A 7 -1.66 17.44 -13.26
N PHE A 8 -2.39 17.80 -12.21
CA PHE A 8 -3.81 18.07 -12.24
C PHE A 8 -4.12 19.34 -13.06
N GLY A 9 -3.28 20.36 -13.05
CA GLY A 9 -3.41 21.53 -13.90
C GLY A 9 -3.29 21.20 -15.41
N MET A 10 -2.55 20.16 -15.77
CA MET A 10 -2.49 19.67 -17.17
C MET A 10 -3.76 18.90 -17.54
N ILE A 11 -4.32 18.12 -16.64
CA ILE A 11 -5.53 17.30 -16.86
C ILE A 11 -6.78 18.15 -16.86
N PHE A 12 -6.90 19.10 -15.94
CA PHE A 12 -8.05 19.98 -15.77
C PHE A 12 -7.86 21.36 -16.45
N GLY A 13 -6.83 21.54 -17.26
CA GLY A 13 -6.44 22.81 -17.91
C GLY A 13 -7.45 23.44 -18.87
N ARG A 14 -8.70 22.97 -18.89
CA ARG A 14 -9.85 23.69 -19.45
C ARG A 14 -10.67 24.26 -18.33
N LYS A 15 -11.00 25.55 -18.46
CA LYS A 15 -11.92 26.27 -17.57
C LYS A 15 -13.07 25.33 -17.16
N GLN A 16 -12.97 24.74 -15.97
CA GLN A 16 -14.18 24.26 -15.30
C GLN A 16 -15.11 25.48 -15.28
N LYS A 17 -16.35 25.31 -15.75
CA LYS A 17 -17.40 26.25 -15.36
C LYS A 17 -17.30 26.35 -13.84
N GLU A 18 -17.00 27.52 -13.32
CA GLU A 18 -17.09 27.76 -11.91
C GLU A 18 -18.49 27.32 -11.48
N VAL A 19 -18.53 26.17 -10.82
CA VAL A 19 -19.77 25.76 -10.15
C VAL A 19 -19.87 26.78 -9.01
N THR A 20 -20.70 27.79 -9.23
CA THR A 20 -20.87 28.89 -8.27
C THR A 20 -21.25 28.27 -6.93
N LYS A 21 -20.52 28.62 -5.86
CA LYS A 21 -20.72 28.13 -4.49
C LYS A 21 -22.18 28.21 -4.02
N THR A 22 -23.00 29.02 -4.68
CA THR A 22 -24.45 29.15 -4.45
C THR A 22 -25.28 27.91 -4.76
N HIS A 23 -24.74 26.93 -5.53
CA HIS A 23 -25.42 25.70 -5.90
C HIS A 23 -24.90 24.45 -5.16
N LEU A 24 -23.85 24.61 -4.35
CA LEU A 24 -23.24 23.51 -3.59
C LEU A 24 -23.50 23.75 -2.09
N GLN A 25 -24.13 22.78 -1.45
CA GLN A 25 -24.36 22.78 -0.01
C GLN A 25 -23.45 21.73 0.64
N MET A 26 -22.72 22.13 1.68
CA MET A 26 -21.90 21.22 2.45
C MET A 26 -22.81 20.28 3.27
N LEU A 27 -22.59 18.97 3.15
CA LEU A 27 -23.32 18.00 3.94
C LEU A 27 -22.73 17.96 5.36
N ASN A 28 -23.48 18.48 6.31
CA ASN A 28 -23.09 18.50 7.71
C ASN A 28 -22.88 17.08 8.24
N GLY A 29 -21.74 16.85 8.89
CA GLY A 29 -21.35 15.56 9.49
C GLY A 29 -20.47 14.66 8.61
N TYR A 30 -20.25 15.01 7.34
CA TYR A 30 -19.41 14.24 6.41
C TYR A 30 -18.00 14.83 6.20
N ASN A 31 -17.59 15.77 7.04
CA ASN A 31 -16.24 16.28 6.99
C ASN A 31 -15.27 15.15 7.39
N ALA A 32 -14.49 14.69 6.44
CA ALA A 32 -13.32 13.89 6.76
C ALA A 32 -12.38 14.77 7.59
N GLN A 33 -12.44 14.60 8.92
CA GLN A 33 -11.44 15.21 9.79
C GLN A 33 -10.13 14.48 9.57
N PHE A 34 -9.29 15.00 8.66
CA PHE A 34 -7.89 14.65 8.67
C PHE A 34 -7.27 15.24 9.92
N THR A 35 -6.83 14.36 10.79
CA THR A 35 -5.72 14.70 11.64
C THR A 35 -4.55 14.89 10.67
N THR A 36 -4.19 16.15 10.42
CA THR A 36 -2.84 16.45 10.05
C THR A 36 -1.99 15.89 11.18
N LEU A 37 -1.47 14.73 10.89
CA LEU A 37 -0.21 14.42 11.46
C LEU A 37 0.74 15.27 10.60
N ASN A 38 1.41 16.24 11.09
CA ASN A 38 2.83 16.09 11.04
C ASN A 38 3.24 14.66 11.39
N GLU A 39 2.41 13.79 11.09
CA GLU A 39 1.49 12.79 11.55
C GLU A 39 0.84 12.03 10.43
N ASN A 40 1.33 12.12 9.19
CA ASN A 40 0.93 11.20 8.16
C ASN A 40 1.37 9.80 8.63
N THR A 41 0.46 8.85 8.70
CA THR A 41 0.74 7.44 9.02
C THR A 41 1.95 6.92 8.25
N TYR A 42 2.15 7.40 7.01
CA TYR A 42 3.26 7.05 6.14
C TYR A 42 4.62 7.62 6.61
N ASP A 43 4.67 8.58 7.52
CA ASP A 43 5.91 9.15 8.06
C ASP A 43 6.52 8.28 9.17
N SER A 44 5.73 7.40 9.79
CA SER A 44 6.24 6.36 10.67
C SER A 44 7.00 5.29 9.90
N LYS A 45 8.23 4.97 10.33
CA LYS A 45 9.06 3.93 9.72
C LYS A 45 8.35 2.57 9.67
N VAL A 46 7.73 2.17 10.78
CA VAL A 46 7.07 0.85 10.89
C VAL A 46 5.82 0.79 10.03
N ALA A 47 4.96 1.82 10.12
CA ALA A 47 3.77 1.89 9.27
C ALA A 47 4.12 1.93 7.78
N ARG A 48 5.12 2.71 7.39
CA ARG A 48 5.61 2.76 6.00
C ARG A 48 6.06 1.40 5.51
N GLN A 49 6.78 0.62 6.32
CA GLN A 49 7.19 -0.73 5.96
C GLN A 49 5.99 -1.66 5.74
N CYS A 50 4.96 -1.59 6.58
CA CYS A 50 3.73 -2.37 6.42
C CYS A 50 2.99 -1.98 5.13
N ILE A 51 2.78 -0.68 4.92
CA ILE A 51 2.10 -0.14 3.74
C ILE A 51 2.87 -0.50 2.46
N ASP A 52 4.20 -0.36 2.47
CA ASP A 52 5.07 -0.73 1.34
C ASP A 52 4.92 -2.20 0.97
N ARG A 53 4.93 -3.11 1.96
CA ARG A 53 4.76 -4.54 1.70
C ARG A 53 3.39 -4.85 1.08
N ILE A 54 2.32 -4.31 1.64
CA ILE A 54 0.96 -4.51 1.11
C ILE A 54 0.86 -3.93 -0.30
N ALA A 55 1.31 -2.69 -0.50
CA ALA A 55 1.26 -2.02 -1.80
C ALA A 55 2.10 -2.73 -2.87
N THR A 56 3.31 -3.20 -2.52
CA THR A 56 4.19 -3.97 -3.41
C THR A 56 3.52 -5.26 -3.87
N HIS A 57 2.88 -5.99 -2.97
CA HIS A 57 2.22 -7.24 -3.32
C HIS A 57 0.91 -7.02 -4.09
N CYS A 58 0.12 -6.01 -3.74
CA CYS A 58 -1.05 -5.61 -4.53
C CYS A 58 -0.67 -5.12 -5.94
N ALA A 59 0.47 -4.43 -6.11
CA ALA A 59 0.93 -3.94 -7.40
C ALA A 59 1.27 -5.06 -8.41
N LYS A 60 1.47 -6.29 -7.94
CA LYS A 60 1.64 -7.49 -8.77
C LYS A 60 0.33 -8.04 -9.32
N LEU A 61 -0.82 -7.57 -8.83
CA LEU A 61 -2.12 -7.94 -9.38
C LEU A 61 -2.22 -7.57 -10.87
N ILE A 62 -2.91 -8.41 -11.62
CA ILE A 62 -3.13 -8.22 -13.04
C ILE A 62 -4.60 -7.86 -13.24
N PRO A 63 -4.91 -6.60 -13.56
CA PRO A 63 -6.27 -6.21 -13.91
C PRO A 63 -6.63 -6.74 -15.31
N LYS A 64 -7.86 -7.26 -15.46
CA LYS A 64 -8.38 -7.79 -16.72
C LYS A 64 -9.80 -7.31 -16.91
N HIS A 65 -10.11 -6.82 -18.10
CA HIS A 65 -11.49 -6.64 -18.53
C HIS A 65 -11.99 -7.98 -19.11
N ILE A 66 -12.98 -8.56 -18.49
CA ILE A 66 -13.59 -9.82 -18.93
C ILE A 66 -15.10 -9.64 -19.15
N GLN A 67 -15.67 -10.57 -19.91
CA GLN A 67 -17.11 -10.74 -20.08
C GLN A 67 -17.44 -12.21 -19.80
N ASP A 68 -18.44 -12.45 -18.97
CA ASP A 68 -18.75 -13.80 -18.46
C ASP A 68 -19.02 -14.83 -19.57
N SER A 69 -19.64 -14.39 -20.69
CA SER A 69 -19.94 -15.25 -21.83
C SER A 69 -18.71 -15.68 -22.66
N ILE A 70 -17.60 -14.93 -22.54
CA ILE A 70 -16.41 -15.13 -23.38
C ILE A 70 -15.31 -15.88 -22.60
N GLY A 71 -15.24 -15.71 -21.28
CA GLY A 71 -14.24 -16.34 -20.41
C GLY A 71 -12.79 -15.83 -20.60
N HIS A 72 -12.51 -15.08 -21.66
CA HIS A 72 -11.20 -14.55 -21.99
C HIS A 72 -11.13 -13.02 -21.81
N PRO A 73 -9.94 -12.45 -21.54
CA PRO A 73 -9.76 -11.01 -21.48
C PRO A 73 -10.14 -10.33 -22.79
N ILE A 74 -10.96 -9.29 -22.71
CA ILE A 74 -11.37 -8.50 -23.88
C ILE A 74 -10.21 -7.58 -24.27
N LYS A 75 -9.75 -7.70 -25.52
CA LYS A 75 -8.78 -6.77 -26.09
C LYS A 75 -9.48 -5.43 -26.36
N GLY A 76 -9.07 -4.36 -25.66
CA GLY A 76 -9.66 -3.03 -25.84
C GLY A 76 -8.93 -1.99 -25.00
N GLU A 77 -9.30 -0.72 -25.19
CA GLU A 77 -8.65 0.44 -24.59
C GLU A 77 -8.61 0.35 -23.05
N ILE A 78 -9.72 -0.06 -22.42
CA ILE A 78 -9.79 -0.20 -20.95
C ILE A 78 -8.78 -1.23 -20.45
N ASN A 79 -8.66 -2.38 -21.14
CA ASN A 79 -7.71 -3.41 -20.77
C ASN A 79 -6.27 -2.94 -20.97
N PHE A 80 -6.00 -2.23 -22.08
CA PHE A 80 -4.69 -1.65 -22.36
C PHE A 80 -4.29 -0.64 -21.27
N LEU A 81 -5.15 0.31 -20.94
CA LEU A 81 -4.91 1.30 -19.89
C LEU A 81 -4.61 0.63 -18.54
N LEU A 82 -5.41 -0.35 -18.15
CA LEU A 82 -5.23 -1.00 -16.84
C LEU A 82 -3.99 -1.89 -16.78
N GLN A 83 -3.62 -2.57 -17.86
CA GLN A 83 -2.51 -3.53 -17.86
C GLN A 83 -1.15 -2.89 -18.16
N ASN A 84 -1.12 -1.79 -18.91
CA ASN A 84 0.14 -1.22 -19.37
C ASN A 84 0.37 0.18 -18.79
N GLN A 85 -0.49 1.13 -19.17
CA GLN A 85 -0.27 2.55 -18.89
C GLN A 85 -1.57 3.23 -18.48
N PRO A 86 -1.96 3.17 -17.20
CA PRO A 86 -3.17 3.80 -16.69
C PRO A 86 -3.24 5.31 -16.93
N ASN A 87 -2.09 5.98 -17.03
CA ASN A 87 -1.94 7.39 -17.39
C ASN A 87 -0.52 7.65 -17.94
N PRO A 88 -0.25 8.81 -18.56
CA PRO A 88 1.03 9.08 -19.23
C PRO A 88 2.28 9.02 -18.38
N ILE A 89 2.18 9.00 -17.06
CA ILE A 89 3.31 9.05 -16.13
C ILE A 89 3.44 7.84 -15.22
N MET A 90 2.48 6.93 -15.24
CA MET A 90 2.47 5.77 -14.35
C MET A 90 2.36 4.48 -15.15
N THR A 91 3.18 3.51 -14.78
CA THR A 91 2.97 2.13 -15.15
C THR A 91 1.82 1.52 -14.36
N LYS A 92 1.31 0.35 -14.78
CA LYS A 92 0.34 -0.42 -13.99
C LYS A 92 0.81 -0.62 -12.54
N TYR A 93 2.09 -0.95 -12.37
CA TYR A 93 2.67 -1.20 -11.04
C TYR A 93 2.61 0.06 -10.17
N ASP A 94 3.10 1.20 -10.68
CA ASP A 94 3.11 2.47 -9.94
C ASP A 94 1.71 2.93 -9.57
N PHE A 95 0.76 2.74 -10.48
CA PHE A 95 -0.64 3.10 -10.30
C PHE A 95 -1.28 2.32 -9.15
N ILE A 96 -1.16 0.99 -9.14
CA ILE A 96 -1.74 0.14 -8.10
C ILE A 96 -1.01 0.40 -6.78
N TYR A 97 0.33 0.45 -6.79
CA TYR A 97 1.13 0.75 -5.62
C TYR A 97 0.69 2.05 -4.94
N LYS A 98 0.58 3.14 -5.71
CA LYS A 98 0.16 4.44 -5.20
C LYS A 98 -1.27 4.43 -4.68
N THR A 99 -2.17 3.77 -5.37
CA THR A 99 -3.57 3.63 -4.95
C THR A 99 -3.70 2.93 -3.60
N ILE A 100 -3.00 1.81 -3.44
CA ILE A 100 -3.00 1.04 -2.20
C ILE A 100 -2.27 1.79 -1.08
N SER A 101 -1.16 2.46 -1.38
CA SER A 101 -0.47 3.29 -0.40
C SER A 101 -1.39 4.40 0.13
N ASN A 102 -2.09 5.11 -0.74
CA ASN A 102 -3.08 6.12 -0.33
C ASN A 102 -4.19 5.51 0.53
N LEU A 103 -4.70 4.34 0.13
CA LEU A 103 -5.76 3.64 0.86
C LEU A 103 -5.37 3.32 2.31
N TYR A 104 -4.17 2.81 2.52
CA TYR A 104 -3.70 2.45 3.86
C TYR A 104 -3.20 3.66 4.66
N THR A 105 -2.82 4.74 3.99
CA THR A 105 -2.43 6.00 4.66
C THR A 105 -3.66 6.75 5.20
N ASP A 106 -4.72 6.88 4.38
CA ASP A 106 -5.85 7.76 4.68
C ASP A 106 -7.18 7.02 4.89
N SER A 107 -7.15 5.67 4.84
CA SER A 107 -8.34 4.80 4.86
C SER A 107 -9.33 5.07 3.72
N ASN A 108 -8.99 5.96 2.80
CA ASN A 108 -9.72 6.30 1.59
C ASN A 108 -8.73 6.49 0.44
N ALA A 109 -9.03 5.94 -0.72
CA ALA A 109 -8.28 6.21 -1.93
C ALA A 109 -9.23 6.57 -3.06
N PHE A 110 -8.93 7.67 -3.74
CA PHE A 110 -9.73 8.18 -4.84
C PHE A 110 -8.93 8.08 -6.13
N ILE A 111 -9.59 7.62 -7.18
CA ILE A 111 -9.02 7.55 -8.53
C ILE A 111 -9.96 8.30 -9.46
N TYR A 112 -9.44 9.33 -10.12
CA TYR A 112 -10.18 10.07 -11.13
C TYR A 112 -10.19 9.31 -12.46
N ILE A 113 -11.37 9.19 -13.06
CA ILE A 113 -11.57 8.60 -14.38
C ILE A 113 -11.59 9.74 -15.41
N ALA A 114 -10.46 9.91 -16.10
CA ALA A 114 -10.39 10.89 -17.18
C ALA A 114 -11.13 10.39 -18.43
N LYS A 115 -11.93 11.27 -19.05
CA LYS A 115 -12.69 11.00 -20.26
C LYS A 115 -12.42 12.05 -21.32
N ASP A 116 -12.48 11.66 -22.56
CA ASP A 116 -12.44 12.56 -23.70
C ASP A 116 -13.81 13.27 -23.91
N LYS A 117 -13.88 14.08 -24.96
CA LYS A 117 -15.12 14.79 -25.31
C LYS A 117 -16.27 13.87 -25.75
N LYS A 118 -15.96 12.64 -26.10
CA LYS A 118 -16.93 11.60 -26.53
C LYS A 118 -17.36 10.72 -25.36
N GLY A 119 -16.79 10.94 -24.16
CA GLY A 119 -17.05 10.15 -22.97
C GLY A 119 -16.20 8.86 -22.87
N MET A 120 -15.25 8.66 -23.79
CA MET A 120 -14.33 7.52 -23.74
C MET A 120 -13.28 7.73 -22.66
N ILE A 121 -12.98 6.67 -21.91
CA ILE A 121 -11.97 6.71 -20.83
C ILE A 121 -10.58 6.82 -21.46
N THR A 122 -9.82 7.83 -21.04
CA THR A 122 -8.47 8.12 -21.50
C THR A 122 -7.41 7.90 -20.43
N GLY A 123 -7.81 7.64 -19.20
CA GLY A 123 -6.86 7.35 -18.13
C GLY A 123 -7.46 7.30 -16.73
N PHE A 124 -6.66 6.78 -15.80
CA PHE A 124 -6.96 6.65 -14.38
C PHE A 124 -5.88 7.37 -13.57
N TYR A 125 -6.27 8.28 -12.68
CA TYR A 125 -5.35 9.12 -11.91
C TYR A 125 -5.61 9.00 -10.42
N PRO A 126 -4.70 8.38 -9.64
CA PRO A 126 -4.81 8.35 -8.19
C PRO A 126 -4.67 9.75 -7.63
N ILE A 127 -5.65 10.20 -6.86
CA ILE A 127 -5.66 11.52 -6.23
C ILE A 127 -4.97 11.42 -4.88
N LEU A 128 -4.00 12.33 -4.63
CA LEU A 128 -3.45 12.59 -3.32
C LEU A 128 -3.73 14.06 -3.00
N ALA A 129 -4.66 14.30 -2.09
CA ALA A 129 -5.05 15.63 -1.64
C ALA A 129 -4.73 15.81 -0.16
N LEU A 130 -4.55 17.05 0.28
CA LEU A 130 -4.39 17.38 1.71
C LEU A 130 -5.70 17.17 2.48
N ASN A 131 -6.81 17.51 1.83
CA ASN A 131 -8.14 17.42 2.41
C ASN A 131 -9.18 17.28 1.29
N TYR A 132 -10.36 16.78 1.64
CA TYR A 132 -11.50 16.69 0.73
C TYR A 132 -12.80 16.93 1.49
N ASP A 133 -13.71 17.68 0.86
CA ASP A 133 -15.03 18.00 1.39
C ASP A 133 -16.11 17.39 0.49
N LEU A 134 -17.16 16.88 1.11
CA LEU A 134 -18.33 16.36 0.41
C LEU A 134 -19.33 17.48 0.16
N LEU A 135 -19.72 17.65 -1.09
CA LEU A 135 -20.67 18.68 -1.51
C LEU A 135 -21.84 18.01 -2.22
N GLN A 136 -23.00 18.62 -2.11
CA GLN A 136 -24.23 18.20 -2.81
C GLN A 136 -24.86 19.41 -3.50
N ASP A 137 -25.30 19.21 -4.74
CA ASP A 137 -26.06 20.24 -5.45
C ASP A 137 -27.58 20.13 -5.18
N ALA A 138 -28.34 21.09 -5.70
CA ALA A 138 -29.79 21.11 -5.57
C ALA A 138 -30.49 19.90 -6.25
N GLY A 139 -29.81 19.21 -7.16
CA GLY A 139 -30.29 18.00 -7.83
C GLY A 139 -29.90 16.71 -7.11
N ASN A 140 -29.41 16.80 -5.87
CA ASN A 140 -28.89 15.68 -5.08
C ASN A 140 -27.64 14.98 -5.70
N ASN A 141 -26.96 15.60 -6.66
CA ASN A 141 -25.71 15.06 -7.16
C ASN A 141 -24.58 15.31 -6.16
N ILE A 142 -23.77 14.31 -5.96
CA ILE A 142 -22.65 14.33 -5.01
C ILE A 142 -21.36 14.70 -5.72
N TYR A 143 -20.59 15.60 -5.11
CA TYR A 143 -19.28 16.05 -5.55
C TYR A 143 -18.28 15.93 -4.42
N LEU A 144 -17.01 15.70 -4.76
CA LEU A 144 -15.88 15.81 -3.84
C LEU A 144 -15.03 17.01 -4.24
N GLN A 145 -14.78 17.89 -3.29
CA GLN A 145 -13.88 19.01 -3.43
C GLN A 145 -12.54 18.66 -2.78
N PHE A 146 -11.50 18.54 -3.59
CA PHE A 146 -10.14 18.21 -3.16
C PHE A 146 -9.31 19.46 -3.01
N LYS A 147 -8.60 19.60 -1.88
CA LYS A 147 -7.62 20.65 -1.62
C LYS A 147 -6.22 20.06 -1.73
N PHE A 148 -5.40 20.63 -2.61
CA PHE A 148 -4.05 20.15 -2.87
C PHE A 148 -3.00 21.00 -2.15
N ILE A 149 -1.78 20.43 -2.02
CA ILE A 149 -0.64 21.07 -1.33
C ILE A 149 -0.25 22.42 -1.95
N ASN A 150 -0.50 22.61 -3.25
CA ASN A 150 -0.24 23.86 -3.97
C ASN A 150 -1.34 24.92 -3.78
N GLY A 151 -2.29 24.71 -2.85
CA GLY A 151 -3.41 25.59 -2.59
C GLY A 151 -4.56 25.53 -3.62
N GLN A 152 -4.40 24.73 -4.68
CA GLN A 152 -5.48 24.56 -5.68
C GLN A 152 -6.58 23.67 -5.13
N THR A 153 -7.81 24.00 -5.54
CA THR A 153 -9.01 23.26 -5.17
C THR A 153 -9.73 22.81 -6.44
N TYR A 154 -10.10 21.52 -6.50
CA TYR A 154 -10.85 20.97 -7.61
C TYR A 154 -12.09 20.25 -7.10
N THR A 155 -13.23 20.51 -7.72
CA THR A 155 -14.50 19.84 -7.43
C THR A 155 -14.79 18.84 -8.52
N ILE A 156 -14.95 17.58 -8.16
CA ILE A 156 -15.11 16.45 -9.09
C ILE A 156 -16.43 15.73 -8.76
N PRO A 157 -17.28 15.43 -9.77
CA PRO A 157 -18.46 14.60 -9.56
C PRO A 157 -18.07 13.22 -8.99
N TYR A 158 -18.77 12.77 -7.97
CA TYR A 158 -18.48 11.48 -7.34
C TYR A 158 -18.65 10.29 -8.30
N LEU A 159 -19.44 10.46 -9.35
CA LEU A 159 -19.61 9.46 -10.40
C LEU A 159 -18.35 9.25 -11.26
N GLU A 160 -17.47 10.24 -11.31
CA GLU A 160 -16.20 10.17 -12.04
C GLU A 160 -15.02 9.72 -11.16
N LEU A 161 -15.32 9.30 -9.93
CA LEU A 161 -14.33 8.83 -8.97
C LEU A 161 -14.55 7.35 -8.66
N ILE A 162 -13.49 6.56 -8.75
CA ILE A 162 -13.42 5.27 -8.10
C ILE A 162 -12.95 5.52 -6.67
N HIS A 163 -13.68 5.01 -5.70
CA HIS A 163 -13.43 5.22 -4.29
C HIS A 163 -13.24 3.88 -3.58
N LEU A 164 -12.05 3.66 -3.03
CA LEU A 164 -11.70 2.52 -2.18
C LEU A 164 -11.70 2.97 -0.72
N ARG A 165 -12.16 2.12 0.18
CA ARG A 165 -12.36 2.45 1.60
C ARG A 165 -11.83 1.35 2.51
N LEU A 166 -11.23 1.76 3.63
CA LEU A 166 -10.94 0.88 4.77
C LEU A 166 -11.81 1.25 5.96
N PHE A 167 -12.09 0.30 6.84
CA PHE A 167 -12.84 0.52 8.08
C PHE A 167 -14.16 1.26 7.86
N TYR A 168 -14.91 0.82 6.83
CA TYR A 168 -16.17 1.43 6.41
C TYR A 168 -17.28 1.07 7.39
N ASN A 169 -17.54 1.96 8.37
CA ASN A 169 -18.53 1.73 9.42
C ASN A 169 -19.28 3.01 9.82
N LYS A 170 -18.56 4.05 10.27
CA LYS A 170 -19.18 5.22 10.91
C LYS A 170 -19.76 6.25 9.94
N ASN A 171 -19.48 6.14 8.67
CA ASN A 171 -19.84 7.11 7.64
C ASN A 171 -20.35 6.37 6.41
N ASP A 172 -21.43 6.88 5.79
CA ASP A 172 -22.05 6.23 4.63
C ASP A 172 -21.23 6.36 3.33
N ILE A 173 -20.21 7.21 3.32
CA ILE A 173 -19.40 7.48 2.13
C ILE A 173 -17.92 7.16 2.37
N PHE A 174 -17.36 7.60 3.50
CA PHE A 174 -15.93 7.50 3.78
C PHE A 174 -15.58 6.35 4.71
N GLY A 175 -14.41 5.78 4.48
CA GLY A 175 -13.74 4.92 5.44
C GLY A 175 -13.31 5.69 6.69
N THR A 176 -13.19 5.01 7.81
CA THR A 176 -12.78 5.61 9.08
C THR A 176 -11.26 5.74 9.11
N GLY A 177 -10.75 6.95 9.35
CA GLY A 177 -9.31 7.24 9.38
C GLY A 177 -8.55 6.53 10.51
N ASN A 178 -7.24 6.52 10.42
CA ASN A 178 -6.29 5.77 11.25
C ASN A 178 -6.07 6.37 12.67
N LYS A 179 -7.05 7.05 13.24
CA LYS A 179 -6.91 7.67 14.58
C LYS A 179 -6.53 6.67 15.68
N VAL A 180 -7.00 5.44 15.57
CA VAL A 180 -6.71 4.38 16.56
C VAL A 180 -5.21 4.02 16.56
N LEU A 181 -4.58 4.05 15.39
CA LEU A 181 -3.16 3.74 15.23
C LEU A 181 -2.25 4.85 15.77
N LYS A 182 -2.76 6.07 15.95
CA LYS A 182 -1.96 7.25 16.32
C LYS A 182 -1.15 7.02 17.58
N THR A 183 -1.75 6.47 18.61
CA THR A 183 -1.08 6.22 19.91
C THR A 183 0.11 5.27 19.77
N ASP A 184 -0.04 4.19 18.98
CA ASP A 184 1.04 3.22 18.77
C ASP A 184 2.17 3.84 17.95
N LEU A 185 1.84 4.66 16.93
CA LEU A 185 2.84 5.38 16.14
C LEU A 185 3.61 6.42 16.96
N GLU A 186 2.92 7.19 17.81
CA GLU A 186 3.55 8.15 18.72
C GLU A 186 4.44 7.45 19.73
N THR A 187 4.01 6.31 20.27
CA THR A 187 4.80 5.50 21.19
C THR A 187 6.06 4.95 20.52
N ALA A 188 5.93 4.40 19.31
CA ALA A 188 7.08 3.91 18.53
C ALA A 188 8.07 5.03 18.18
N HIS A 189 7.56 6.21 17.83
CA HIS A 189 8.38 7.38 17.54
C HIS A 189 9.13 7.85 18.81
N THR A 190 8.42 8.01 19.92
CA THR A 190 8.98 8.44 21.21
C THR A 190 10.03 7.43 21.71
N ALA A 191 9.79 6.13 21.56
CA ALA A 191 10.75 5.09 21.91
C ALA A 191 12.04 5.22 21.07
N SER A 192 11.91 5.43 19.77
CA SER A 192 13.06 5.62 18.86
C SER A 192 13.84 6.89 19.22
N GLU A 193 13.16 7.99 19.55
CA GLU A 193 13.79 9.22 20.02
C GLU A 193 14.45 9.03 21.40
N GLY A 194 13.84 8.28 22.30
CA GLY A 194 14.41 7.91 23.59
C GLY A 194 15.74 7.18 23.43
N ILE A 195 15.79 6.17 22.55
CA ILE A 195 17.02 5.43 22.22
C ILE A 195 18.08 6.36 21.62
N LYS A 196 17.71 7.21 20.65
CA LYS A 196 18.61 8.20 20.06
C LYS A 196 19.20 9.16 21.10
N ASN A 197 18.35 9.65 22.01
CA ASN A 197 18.77 10.53 23.09
C ASN A 197 19.64 9.79 24.12
N ALA A 198 19.32 8.53 24.42
CA ALA A 198 20.14 7.69 25.28
C ALA A 198 21.56 7.51 24.73
N ILE A 199 21.68 7.21 23.41
CA ILE A 199 22.97 7.10 22.73
C ILE A 199 23.76 8.42 22.79
N LYS A 200 23.08 9.55 22.48
CA LYS A 200 23.74 10.88 22.57
C LYS A 200 24.19 11.23 23.98
N THR A 201 23.42 10.84 24.99
CA THR A 201 23.75 11.17 26.39
C THR A 201 24.68 10.16 27.03
N ALA A 202 24.79 8.94 26.47
CA ALA A 202 25.74 7.94 26.94
C ALA A 202 27.21 8.39 26.74
N ASN A 203 27.46 9.23 25.75
CA ASN A 203 28.79 9.80 25.49
C ASN A 203 29.09 11.06 26.29
N ASN A 204 28.12 11.59 27.04
CA ASN A 204 28.29 12.80 27.82
C ASN A 204 28.45 12.41 29.32
N LEU A 205 29.60 12.71 29.87
CA LEU A 205 29.85 12.56 31.30
C LEU A 205 28.87 13.44 32.08
N LYS A 206 28.04 12.83 32.93
CA LYS A 206 27.12 13.56 33.80
C LYS A 206 27.56 13.44 35.24
N GLY A 207 27.72 14.57 35.86
CA GLY A 207 28.12 14.59 37.27
C GLY A 207 27.75 15.89 37.94
N ILE A 208 27.92 15.89 39.24
CA ILE A 208 27.77 17.06 40.12
C ILE A 208 29.16 17.53 40.48
N LEU A 209 29.48 18.76 40.15
CA LEU A 209 30.68 19.41 40.63
C LEU A 209 30.36 20.03 42.01
N LYS A 210 30.87 19.39 43.06
CA LYS A 210 30.65 19.80 44.46
C LYS A 210 31.84 20.58 44.95
N TYR A 211 31.59 21.80 45.46
CA TYR A 211 32.60 22.63 46.09
C TYR A 211 32.52 22.48 47.61
N THR A 212 33.60 22.05 48.23
CA THR A 212 33.74 21.91 49.67
C THR A 212 34.44 23.17 50.23
N ASN A 213 33.79 23.83 51.17
CA ASN A 213 34.36 24.95 51.93
C ASN A 213 34.59 26.31 51.27
N SER A 214 33.75 26.75 50.34
CA SER A 214 33.83 28.13 49.83
C SER A 214 32.46 28.77 49.69
N MET A 215 32.37 30.05 50.12
CA MET A 215 31.26 30.93 49.80
C MET A 215 31.48 31.48 48.38
N LEU A 216 31.19 30.66 47.35
CA LEU A 216 31.26 31.08 45.97
C LEU A 216 30.00 31.87 45.60
N LYS A 217 30.19 32.98 44.88
CA LYS A 217 29.07 33.69 44.26
C LYS A 217 28.52 32.89 43.07
N GLU A 218 27.25 33.08 42.74
CA GLU A 218 26.64 32.40 41.57
C GLU A 218 27.39 32.54 40.27
N LYS A 219 28.06 33.69 40.07
CA LYS A 219 28.89 33.96 38.90
C LYS A 219 30.11 33.05 38.84
N ASP A 220 30.78 32.84 39.95
CA ASP A 220 31.99 32.01 40.06
C ASP A 220 31.62 30.51 39.84
N ILE A 221 30.43 30.07 40.30
CA ILE A 221 29.93 28.73 40.06
C ILE A 221 29.64 28.46 38.59
N LYS A 222 29.05 29.46 37.88
CA LYS A 222 28.80 29.34 36.44
C LYS A 222 30.09 29.32 35.65
N GLU A 223 31.03 30.19 35.94
CA GLU A 223 32.33 30.27 35.26
C GLU A 223 33.15 29.00 35.46
N ASN A 224 33.19 28.46 36.67
CA ASN A 224 33.85 27.18 36.97
C ASN A 224 33.18 25.99 36.30
N LYS A 225 31.84 26.00 36.20
CA LYS A 225 31.11 24.98 35.43
C LYS A 225 31.44 25.05 33.94
N GLU A 226 31.46 26.25 33.34
CA GLU A 226 31.78 26.44 31.93
C GLU A 226 33.22 26.01 31.64
N ASN A 227 34.18 26.36 32.47
CA ASN A 227 35.56 25.93 32.37
C ASN A 227 35.69 24.40 32.46
N PHE A 228 35.01 23.77 33.42
CA PHE A 228 35.02 22.32 33.56
C PHE A 228 34.39 21.61 32.36
N VAL A 229 33.29 22.14 31.83
CA VAL A 229 32.63 21.61 30.61
C VAL A 229 33.54 21.75 29.41
N ASN A 230 34.22 22.88 29.24
CA ASN A 230 35.13 23.11 28.14
C ASN A 230 36.40 22.24 28.24
N ASP A 231 36.92 22.02 29.44
CA ASP A 231 38.15 21.27 29.64
C ASP A 231 37.92 19.73 29.63
N PHE A 232 36.72 19.28 29.99
CA PHE A 232 36.47 17.84 30.23
C PHE A 232 35.43 17.22 29.26
N ILE A 233 34.44 17.97 28.82
CA ILE A 233 33.32 17.44 28.01
C ILE A 233 33.46 17.77 26.54
N ASN A 234 34.26 18.77 26.18
CA ASN A 234 34.48 19.12 24.79
C ASN A 234 35.31 18.03 24.09
N LEU A 235 34.77 17.50 23.01
CA LEU A 235 35.39 16.47 22.16
C LEU A 235 36.72 16.91 21.52
N GLU A 236 37.05 18.21 21.61
CA GLU A 236 38.31 18.77 21.10
C GLU A 236 39.50 18.60 22.09
N ASN A 237 39.22 18.15 23.31
CA ASN A 237 40.28 17.92 24.31
C ASN A 237 40.86 16.49 24.13
N GLU A 238 41.87 16.36 23.29
CA GLU A 238 42.54 15.10 22.94
C GLU A 238 43.21 14.41 24.17
N SER A 239 43.42 15.13 25.25
CA SER A 239 44.13 14.61 26.41
C SER A 239 43.24 13.81 27.40
N GLY A 240 41.93 14.05 27.40
CA GLY A 240 41.00 13.36 28.32
C GLY A 240 41.25 13.57 29.81
N ILE A 241 42.09 14.53 30.16
CA ILE A 241 42.50 14.81 31.56
C ILE A 241 42.00 16.23 31.94
N ALA A 242 41.20 16.32 32.98
CA ALA A 242 40.85 17.60 33.60
C ALA A 242 41.53 17.72 34.98
N ALA A 243 42.09 18.88 35.25
CA ALA A 243 42.62 19.20 36.57
C ALA A 243 41.49 19.83 37.41
N LEU A 244 41.25 19.27 38.59
CA LEU A 244 40.33 19.82 39.59
C LEU A 244 41.15 20.51 40.68
N ASP A 245 40.68 21.69 41.14
CA ASP A 245 41.22 22.31 42.33
C ASP A 245 40.87 21.46 43.55
N ALA A 246 41.73 21.47 44.57
CA ALA A 246 41.57 20.74 45.84
C ALA A 246 40.24 21.01 46.58
N LYS A 247 39.51 22.04 46.16
CA LYS A 247 38.21 22.44 46.72
C LYS A 247 37.01 21.94 45.92
N ALA A 248 37.22 21.28 44.81
CA ALA A 248 36.18 20.77 43.94
C ALA A 248 36.22 19.24 43.86
N GLU A 249 35.12 18.59 44.08
CA GLU A 249 34.92 17.15 43.93
C GLU A 249 33.92 16.88 42.82
N PHE A 250 34.30 16.08 41.85
CA PHE A 250 33.38 15.61 40.79
C PHE A 250 32.76 14.28 41.25
N GLN A 251 31.45 14.28 41.36
CA GLN A 251 30.69 13.08 41.63
C GLN A 251 29.93 12.66 40.36
N GLU A 252 30.31 11.56 39.77
CA GLU A 252 29.61 10.99 38.64
C GLU A 252 28.18 10.61 39.02
N VAL A 253 27.19 11.08 38.24
CA VAL A 253 25.79 10.70 38.39
C VAL A 253 25.45 9.73 37.27
N ASN A 254 25.40 8.44 37.64
CA ASN A 254 25.04 7.40 36.69
C ASN A 254 23.51 7.39 36.49
N MET A 255 23.00 8.30 35.65
CA MET A 255 21.61 8.28 35.20
C MET A 255 21.49 7.28 34.07
N LYS A 256 20.97 6.10 34.34
CA LYS A 256 20.54 5.19 33.30
C LYS A 256 19.39 5.85 32.56
N PRO A 257 19.49 6.10 31.23
CA PRO A 257 18.37 6.63 30.46
C PRO A 257 17.21 5.63 30.52
N ILE A 258 16.02 6.13 30.82
CA ILE A 258 14.81 5.31 30.77
C ILE A 258 14.50 5.09 29.28
N THR A 259 14.78 3.91 28.78
CA THR A 259 14.39 3.43 27.46
C THR A 259 13.43 2.26 27.64
N LEU A 260 12.51 2.10 26.69
CA LEU A 260 11.71 0.88 26.64
C LEU A 260 12.66 -0.31 26.51
N ASP A 261 12.32 -1.39 27.19
CA ASP A 261 13.02 -2.66 27.00
C ASP A 261 12.68 -3.26 25.61
N LYS A 262 13.42 -4.29 25.23
CA LYS A 262 13.26 -4.91 23.91
C LYS A 262 11.85 -5.48 23.73
N GLU A 263 11.28 -6.10 24.74
CA GLU A 263 9.97 -6.74 24.70
C GLU A 263 8.85 -5.70 24.53
N GLN A 264 8.95 -4.59 25.25
CA GLN A 264 8.00 -3.48 25.12
C GLN A 264 8.04 -2.85 23.73
N LEU A 265 9.24 -2.66 23.15
CA LEU A 265 9.39 -2.12 21.80
C LEU A 265 8.84 -3.10 20.75
N GLU A 266 9.09 -4.39 20.90
CA GLU A 266 8.53 -5.43 20.03
C GLU A 266 7.00 -5.44 20.12
N GLN A 267 6.42 -5.34 21.32
CA GLN A 267 4.96 -5.28 21.49
C GLN A 267 4.33 -4.08 20.77
N VAL A 268 4.94 -2.90 20.86
CA VAL A 268 4.46 -1.71 20.11
C VAL A 268 4.50 -1.95 18.60
N ASN A 269 5.57 -2.57 18.10
CA ASN A 269 5.66 -2.91 16.68
C ASN A 269 4.60 -3.95 16.27
N TYR A 270 4.34 -4.98 17.11
CA TYR A 270 3.31 -5.98 16.85
C TYR A 270 1.92 -5.36 16.79
N ASN A 271 1.58 -4.42 17.68
CA ASN A 271 0.30 -3.71 17.61
C ASN A 271 0.12 -3.00 16.26
N ILE A 272 1.20 -2.39 15.73
CA ILE A 272 1.17 -1.75 14.42
C ILE A 272 1.01 -2.81 13.30
N PHE A 273 1.74 -3.94 13.37
CA PHE A 273 1.61 -5.02 12.37
C PHE A 273 0.20 -5.60 12.35
N ASP A 274 -0.37 -5.86 13.53
CA ASP A 274 -1.73 -6.40 13.68
C ASP A 274 -2.78 -5.44 13.12
N TYR A 275 -2.60 -4.13 13.33
CA TYR A 275 -3.48 -3.12 12.73
C TYR A 275 -3.53 -3.19 11.20
N PHE A 276 -2.39 -3.45 10.56
CA PHE A 276 -2.29 -3.61 9.11
C PHE A 276 -2.63 -5.04 8.65
N GLY A 277 -2.83 -5.98 9.56
CA GLY A 277 -3.06 -7.39 9.25
C GLY A 277 -1.85 -8.09 8.62
N ILE A 278 -0.64 -7.67 8.99
CA ILE A 278 0.61 -8.18 8.42
C ILE A 278 1.51 -8.72 9.53
N SER A 279 2.15 -9.85 9.30
CA SER A 279 3.11 -10.40 10.27
C SER A 279 4.51 -9.81 10.10
N GLU A 280 5.30 -9.80 11.18
CA GLU A 280 6.71 -9.40 11.14
C GLU A 280 7.50 -10.17 10.06
N LYS A 281 7.22 -11.47 9.88
CA LYS A 281 7.88 -12.32 8.89
C LYS A 281 7.64 -11.82 7.45
N ILE A 282 6.42 -11.38 7.16
CA ILE A 282 6.09 -10.77 5.85
C ILE A 282 6.83 -9.43 5.69
N VAL A 283 6.85 -8.58 6.73
CA VAL A 283 7.55 -7.30 6.70
C VAL A 283 9.04 -7.50 6.41
N ARG A 284 9.66 -8.53 7.01
CA ARG A 284 11.10 -8.85 6.86
C ARG A 284 11.43 -9.73 5.66
N ASN A 285 10.44 -10.13 4.83
CA ASN A 285 10.60 -11.10 3.74
C ASN A 285 11.16 -12.47 4.19
N ASN A 286 10.85 -12.89 5.40
CA ASN A 286 11.27 -14.17 5.97
C ASN A 286 10.05 -15.06 6.26
N PHE A 287 9.26 -15.34 5.24
CA PHE A 287 8.01 -16.09 5.31
C PHE A 287 8.08 -17.38 4.52
N ASN A 288 7.34 -18.38 4.97
CA ASN A 288 7.10 -19.61 4.26
C ASN A 288 5.77 -19.54 3.45
N SER A 289 5.46 -20.62 2.72
CA SER A 289 4.26 -20.67 1.89
C SER A 289 2.95 -20.60 2.66
N VAL A 290 2.90 -21.09 3.91
CA VAL A 290 1.70 -21.02 4.76
C VAL A 290 1.45 -19.60 5.21
N GLU A 291 2.48 -18.92 5.67
CA GLU A 291 2.42 -17.50 6.09
C GLU A 291 2.10 -16.57 4.91
N TRP A 292 2.64 -16.91 3.73
CA TRP A 292 2.29 -16.21 2.49
C TRP A 292 0.81 -16.37 2.14
N ASN A 293 0.28 -17.60 2.18
CA ASN A 293 -1.13 -17.85 1.86
C ASN A 293 -2.05 -17.12 2.84
N ALA A 294 -1.75 -17.13 4.13
CA ALA A 294 -2.52 -16.41 5.14
C ALA A 294 -2.53 -14.89 4.87
N PHE A 295 -1.38 -14.31 4.54
CA PHE A 295 -1.27 -12.89 4.16
C PHE A 295 -2.03 -12.59 2.87
N PHE A 296 -1.90 -13.46 1.86
CA PHE A 296 -2.58 -13.28 0.60
C PHE A 296 -4.11 -13.30 0.77
N GLU A 297 -4.64 -14.31 1.44
CA GLU A 297 -6.09 -14.48 1.65
C GLU A 297 -6.67 -13.45 2.63
N GLY A 298 -5.90 -13.04 3.65
CA GLY A 298 -6.35 -12.08 4.65
C GLY A 298 -6.23 -10.62 4.22
N VAL A 299 -5.25 -10.27 3.38
CA VAL A 299 -4.94 -8.87 3.07
C VAL A 299 -5.02 -8.57 1.57
N ILE A 300 -4.35 -9.36 0.72
CA ILE A 300 -4.23 -9.02 -0.71
C ILE A 300 -5.51 -9.32 -1.47
N GLU A 301 -6.09 -10.50 -1.28
CA GLU A 301 -7.30 -10.93 -1.99
C GLU A 301 -8.51 -10.02 -1.70
N PRO A 302 -8.79 -9.62 -0.44
CA PRO A 302 -9.85 -8.63 -0.18
C PRO A 302 -9.65 -7.30 -0.89
N ARG A 303 -8.40 -6.85 -1.06
CA ARG A 303 -8.09 -5.63 -1.83
C ARG A 303 -8.32 -5.84 -3.32
N ALA A 304 -7.94 -7.01 -3.85
CA ALA A 304 -8.20 -7.37 -5.26
C ALA A 304 -9.71 -7.39 -5.56
N ILE A 305 -10.51 -7.97 -4.69
CA ILE A 305 -11.98 -8.00 -4.80
C ILE A 305 -12.54 -6.59 -4.73
N GLN A 306 -12.14 -5.80 -3.72
CA GLN A 306 -12.61 -4.41 -3.56
C GLN A 306 -12.29 -3.55 -4.79
N MET A 307 -11.08 -3.68 -5.34
CA MET A 307 -10.70 -2.99 -6.58
C MET A 307 -11.55 -3.45 -7.75
N SER A 308 -11.75 -4.76 -7.90
CA SER A 308 -12.56 -5.34 -8.98
C SER A 308 -13.98 -4.77 -9.00
N ASP A 309 -14.62 -4.75 -7.84
CA ASP A 309 -15.99 -4.25 -7.67
C ASP A 309 -16.07 -2.74 -7.89
N ALA A 310 -15.13 -1.98 -7.31
CA ALA A 310 -15.12 -0.53 -7.42
C ALA A 310 -14.90 -0.06 -8.87
N PHE A 311 -13.96 -0.69 -9.60
CA PHE A 311 -13.71 -0.40 -11.01
C PHE A 311 -14.89 -0.82 -11.89
N THR A 312 -15.40 -2.04 -11.72
CA THR A 312 -16.57 -2.53 -12.46
C THR A 312 -17.76 -1.60 -12.28
N ASN A 313 -18.02 -1.18 -11.05
CA ASN A 313 -19.19 -0.34 -10.77
C ASN A 313 -19.11 1.04 -11.40
N LYS A 314 -17.92 1.63 -11.52
CA LYS A 314 -17.74 2.99 -12.04
C LYS A 314 -17.46 3.06 -13.56
N ILE A 315 -16.88 2.01 -14.13
CA ILE A 315 -16.51 1.98 -15.54
C ILE A 315 -17.71 1.59 -16.41
N PHE A 316 -18.48 0.59 -15.98
CA PHE A 316 -19.54 0.02 -16.79
C PHE A 316 -20.94 0.52 -16.44
N SER A 317 -21.74 0.78 -17.47
CA SER A 317 -23.16 1.05 -17.31
C SER A 317 -23.90 -0.17 -16.76
N HIS A 318 -25.10 0.03 -16.22
CA HIS A 318 -25.94 -1.07 -15.74
C HIS A 318 -26.23 -2.13 -16.83
N LYS A 319 -26.38 -1.71 -18.09
CA LYS A 319 -26.57 -2.61 -19.22
C LYS A 319 -25.34 -3.49 -19.44
N ALA A 320 -24.15 -2.89 -19.53
CA ALA A 320 -22.91 -3.63 -19.76
C ALA A 320 -22.63 -4.62 -18.60
N LYS A 321 -22.91 -4.24 -17.35
CA LYS A 321 -22.79 -5.16 -16.19
C LYS A 321 -23.74 -6.35 -16.31
N LYS A 322 -24.98 -6.16 -16.81
CA LYS A 322 -25.91 -7.27 -17.07
C LYS A 322 -25.43 -8.18 -18.22
N GLU A 323 -24.69 -7.64 -19.17
CA GLU A 323 -24.05 -8.40 -20.25
C GLU A 323 -22.77 -9.11 -19.79
N GLY A 324 -22.43 -9.05 -18.50
CA GLY A 324 -21.31 -9.76 -17.88
C GLY A 324 -19.97 -9.03 -17.96
N HIS A 325 -19.94 -7.75 -18.38
CA HIS A 325 -18.71 -6.96 -18.39
C HIS A 325 -18.26 -6.62 -16.96
N LYS A 326 -17.02 -6.95 -16.64
CA LYS A 326 -16.41 -6.63 -15.33
C LYS A 326 -14.90 -6.48 -15.44
N ILE A 327 -14.34 -5.74 -14.50
CA ILE A 327 -12.89 -5.68 -14.27
C ILE A 327 -12.58 -6.64 -13.12
N VAL A 328 -11.56 -7.47 -13.30
CA VAL A 328 -11.11 -8.41 -12.28
C VAL A 328 -9.63 -8.20 -12.04
N PHE A 329 -9.24 -7.99 -10.80
CA PHE A 329 -7.84 -7.97 -10.39
C PHE A 329 -7.47 -9.37 -9.93
N THR A 330 -6.63 -10.05 -10.71
CA THR A 330 -6.22 -11.43 -10.43
C THR A 330 -4.77 -11.47 -9.98
N ALA A 331 -4.46 -12.36 -9.04
CA ALA A 331 -3.08 -12.71 -8.74
C ALA A 331 -2.74 -14.03 -9.42
N ASN A 332 -1.53 -14.13 -9.91
CA ASN A 332 -0.98 -15.45 -10.21
C ASN A 332 -0.56 -16.12 -8.89
N ARG A 333 -1.47 -16.90 -8.29
CA ARG A 333 -1.20 -17.58 -7.01
C ARG A 333 0.01 -18.50 -7.09
N LEU A 334 0.30 -19.02 -8.29
CA LEU A 334 1.43 -19.91 -8.53
C LEU A 334 2.79 -19.17 -8.59
N GLN A 335 2.81 -17.84 -8.69
CA GLN A 335 4.05 -17.06 -8.73
C GLN A 335 4.90 -17.24 -7.45
N TYR A 336 4.27 -17.57 -6.33
CA TYR A 336 4.92 -17.76 -5.03
C TYR A 336 5.02 -19.23 -4.62
N ALA A 337 4.48 -20.12 -5.44
CA ALA A 337 4.66 -21.57 -5.23
C ALA A 337 6.12 -21.93 -5.47
N SER A 338 6.69 -22.79 -4.63
CA SER A 338 8.02 -23.35 -4.88
C SER A 338 8.01 -24.13 -6.20
N LEU A 339 9.19 -24.31 -6.80
CA LEU A 339 9.31 -25.09 -8.02
C LEU A 339 8.71 -26.49 -7.84
N ASP A 340 8.93 -27.11 -6.67
CA ASP A 340 8.35 -28.43 -6.34
C ASP A 340 6.83 -28.41 -6.30
N GLN A 341 6.23 -27.34 -5.74
CA GLN A 341 4.78 -27.18 -5.71
C GLN A 341 4.21 -26.99 -7.13
N LYS A 342 4.88 -26.21 -7.98
CA LYS A 342 4.52 -26.02 -9.39
C LYS A 342 4.60 -27.34 -10.15
N ILE A 343 5.68 -28.09 -9.99
CA ILE A 343 5.88 -29.40 -10.62
C ILE A 343 4.83 -30.40 -10.14
N ASN A 344 4.55 -30.46 -8.84
CA ASN A 344 3.52 -31.36 -8.31
C ASN A 344 2.12 -31.02 -8.82
N LEU A 345 1.79 -29.72 -8.92
CA LEU A 345 0.53 -29.28 -9.53
C LEU A 345 0.44 -29.73 -10.98
N LEU A 346 1.47 -29.49 -11.79
CA LEU A 346 1.50 -29.90 -13.20
C LEU A 346 1.41 -31.42 -13.35
N ARG A 347 2.08 -32.18 -12.49
CA ARG A 347 1.99 -33.64 -12.48
C ARG A 347 0.56 -34.15 -12.29
N VAL A 348 -0.22 -33.44 -11.46
CA VAL A 348 -1.63 -33.81 -11.19
C VAL A 348 -2.54 -33.34 -12.32
N ILE A 349 -2.38 -32.12 -12.82
CA ILE A 349 -3.34 -31.46 -13.73
C ILE A 349 -3.13 -31.83 -15.20
N LEU A 350 -1.87 -31.95 -15.67
CA LEU A 350 -1.57 -32.25 -17.08
C LEU A 350 -2.24 -33.52 -17.59
N PRO A 351 -2.28 -34.66 -16.83
CA PRO A 351 -2.92 -35.88 -17.28
C PRO A 351 -4.43 -35.76 -17.55
N PHE A 352 -5.09 -34.77 -16.92
CA PHE A 352 -6.52 -34.50 -17.09
C PHE A 352 -6.85 -33.61 -18.30
N GLY A 353 -5.85 -33.11 -19.02
CA GLY A 353 -6.08 -32.24 -20.16
C GLY A 353 -6.60 -30.84 -19.82
N LEU A 354 -6.29 -30.36 -18.62
CA LEU A 354 -6.77 -29.05 -18.14
C LEU A 354 -5.83 -27.89 -18.53
N PHE A 355 -4.59 -28.20 -18.92
CA PHE A 355 -3.57 -27.23 -19.31
C PHE A 355 -3.07 -27.48 -20.72
N THR A 356 -2.84 -26.39 -21.46
CA THR A 356 -2.07 -26.46 -22.70
C THR A 356 -0.56 -26.54 -22.38
N LYS A 357 0.25 -26.87 -23.39
CA LYS A 357 1.72 -26.86 -23.23
C LYS A 357 2.23 -25.48 -22.81
N ASP A 358 1.71 -24.41 -23.44
CA ASP A 358 2.12 -23.06 -23.10
C ASP A 358 1.72 -22.65 -21.69
N MET A 359 0.52 -23.01 -21.22
CA MET A 359 0.10 -22.77 -19.82
C MET A 359 1.00 -23.50 -18.81
N ALA A 360 1.45 -24.70 -19.15
CA ALA A 360 2.38 -25.45 -18.30
C ALA A 360 3.78 -24.77 -18.25
N LEU A 361 4.26 -24.29 -19.37
CA LEU A 361 5.52 -23.56 -19.45
C LEU A 361 5.45 -22.21 -18.70
N GLU A 362 4.36 -21.44 -18.88
CA GLU A 362 4.14 -20.20 -18.14
C GLU A 362 4.09 -20.44 -16.62
N THR A 363 3.52 -21.57 -16.18
CA THR A 363 3.50 -21.94 -14.76
C THR A 363 4.92 -22.12 -14.21
N LEU A 364 5.85 -22.58 -15.03
CA LEU A 364 7.26 -22.78 -14.69
C LEU A 364 8.13 -21.55 -14.97
N ASP A 365 7.51 -20.41 -15.34
CA ASP A 365 8.21 -19.18 -15.75
C ASP A 365 9.12 -19.38 -16.98
N MET A 366 8.78 -20.34 -17.86
CA MET A 366 9.45 -20.61 -19.12
C MET A 366 8.71 -19.94 -20.29
N PRO A 367 9.44 -19.55 -21.36
CA PRO A 367 8.82 -18.94 -22.52
C PRO A 367 7.87 -19.93 -23.22
N PRO A 368 6.70 -19.47 -23.72
CA PRO A 368 5.75 -20.31 -24.46
C PRO A 368 6.34 -20.72 -25.82
N ILE A 369 5.93 -21.90 -26.29
CA ILE A 369 6.27 -22.39 -27.64
C ILE A 369 5.52 -21.58 -28.71
N GLY A 370 4.27 -21.22 -28.42
CA GLY A 370 3.38 -20.52 -29.32
C GLY A 370 2.78 -21.40 -30.44
N GLY A 371 1.89 -20.78 -31.22
CA GLY A 371 1.25 -21.44 -32.33
C GLY A 371 0.37 -22.64 -31.96
N GLU A 372 0.12 -23.51 -32.94
CA GLU A 372 -0.72 -24.72 -32.73
C GLU A 372 -0.06 -25.73 -31.78
N GLU A 373 1.27 -25.78 -31.73
CA GLU A 373 1.99 -26.70 -30.85
C GLU A 373 1.87 -26.31 -29.37
N GLY A 374 1.96 -25.02 -29.06
CA GLY A 374 1.78 -24.49 -27.70
C GLY A 374 0.35 -24.63 -27.20
N ALA A 375 -0.64 -24.53 -28.10
CA ALA A 375 -2.05 -24.69 -27.79
C ALA A 375 -2.49 -26.15 -27.57
N LYS A 376 -1.64 -27.14 -27.89
CA LYS A 376 -1.98 -28.56 -27.68
C LYS A 376 -2.14 -28.88 -26.21
N ILE A 377 -3.20 -29.62 -25.93
CA ILE A 377 -3.50 -30.17 -24.61
C ILE A 377 -2.87 -31.55 -24.51
N LEU A 378 -2.11 -31.81 -23.44
CA LEU A 378 -1.59 -33.13 -23.12
C LEU A 378 -2.55 -33.83 -22.20
N GLN A 379 -3.04 -35.02 -22.61
CA GLN A 379 -3.95 -35.83 -21.84
C GLN A 379 -3.40 -37.27 -21.76
N SER A 380 -3.53 -37.88 -20.60
CA SER A 380 -3.19 -39.28 -20.43
C SER A 380 -4.29 -40.16 -21.06
N LEU A 381 -3.88 -41.22 -21.74
CA LEU A 381 -4.83 -42.23 -22.28
C LEU A 381 -5.73 -42.87 -21.21
N ASN A 382 -5.28 -42.85 -19.95
CA ASN A 382 -6.07 -43.39 -18.83
C ASN A 382 -7.20 -42.46 -18.36
N ASN A 383 -7.21 -41.19 -18.81
CA ASN A 383 -8.17 -40.17 -18.43
C ASN A 383 -9.01 -39.68 -19.62
N ILE A 384 -9.21 -40.57 -20.61
CA ILE A 384 -10.05 -40.28 -21.77
C ILE A 384 -11.53 -40.32 -21.34
N ASP A 385 -12.33 -39.40 -21.90
CA ASP A 385 -13.79 -39.40 -21.74
C ASP A 385 -14.37 -40.82 -22.00
N SER A 386 -15.33 -41.23 -21.19
CA SER A 386 -15.94 -42.56 -21.25
C SER A 386 -16.47 -42.92 -22.64
N ILE A 387 -16.92 -41.94 -23.42
CA ILE A 387 -17.38 -42.12 -24.81
C ILE A 387 -16.23 -42.55 -25.72
N ILE A 388 -15.07 -41.87 -25.58
CA ILE A 388 -13.86 -42.13 -26.37
C ILE A 388 -13.20 -43.44 -25.89
N ALA A 389 -13.20 -43.69 -24.56
CA ALA A 389 -12.68 -44.93 -23.99
C ALA A 389 -13.45 -46.18 -24.47
N ASN A 390 -14.76 -46.07 -24.57
CA ASN A 390 -15.61 -47.17 -25.14
C ASN A 390 -15.33 -47.39 -26.63
N ASN A 391 -15.02 -46.35 -27.39
CA ASN A 391 -14.63 -46.49 -28.81
C ASN A 391 -13.23 -47.14 -28.97
N TYR A 392 -12.34 -46.95 -27.99
CA TYR A 392 -11.00 -47.56 -27.99
C TYR A 392 -11.00 -48.99 -27.45
N GLN A 393 -11.89 -49.32 -26.52
CA GLN A 393 -12.04 -50.67 -25.93
C GLN A 393 -13.03 -51.55 -26.71
N GLY A 394 -13.99 -50.91 -27.34
CA GLY A 394 -14.86 -51.58 -28.29
C GLY A 394 -14.14 -51.72 -29.62
N GLY A 395 -13.35 -52.77 -29.74
CA GLY A 395 -12.79 -53.12 -31.03
C GLY A 395 -13.93 -53.17 -32.08
N LYS A 396 -13.66 -52.59 -33.25
CA LYS A 396 -14.53 -52.69 -34.44
C LYS A 396 -15.04 -54.12 -34.53
N THR A 397 -16.28 -54.32 -34.25
CA THR A 397 -17.03 -55.45 -34.79
C THR A 397 -17.50 -54.95 -36.16
N ASP A 398 -16.61 -55.05 -37.16
CA ASP A 398 -17.00 -55.09 -38.55
C ASP A 398 -17.79 -56.39 -38.75
N GLY A 399 -19.06 -56.30 -38.50
CA GLY A 399 -20.02 -57.30 -38.92
C GLY A 399 -20.34 -57.10 -40.39
N GLU A 400 -19.49 -57.57 -41.26
CA GLU A 400 -19.93 -57.98 -42.59
C GLU A 400 -20.73 -59.28 -42.41
N SER A 401 -22.03 -59.17 -42.55
CA SER A 401 -22.90 -60.32 -42.85
C SER A 401 -23.31 -60.26 -44.30
N TYR A 402 -23.02 -61.38 -44.94
CA TYR A 402 -23.52 -61.78 -46.25
C TYR A 402 -25.04 -61.68 -46.38
#